data_fae1ad06da584356dffb5526e5761016
#
_entry.id   fae1ad06da584356dffb5526e5761016
#
_cell.length_a   1.000
_cell.length_b   1.000
_cell.length_c   1.000
_cell.angle_alpha   90.00
_cell.angle_beta   90.00
_cell.angle_gamma   90.00
#
_symmetry.space_group_name_H-M   'P 1'
#
loop_
_entity.id
_entity.type
_entity.pdbx_description
1 polymer ?
#
loop_
_entity_poly.entity_id
_entity_poly.type
_entity_poly.pdbx_seq_one_letter_code
_entity_poly.pdbx_strand_id
1 'polypeptide(L)'
;MCIRDSGNTVTSDSVIRSELLLDEGDPYSKLKLSKSISELKARNIFKKVQEKIVDGSKNDLKILEITVEEKPTGEIAAGAGVGTEGTSFSFTVQENNYLGKGLMVDATLSASEESLRGGLTMSNPNFNYTGNLVYGGITSTNNDKLKSSGYENTITNLNIGTKFEQYEGIFFSPGFDLSFDDLRVDGTASDKLKKQAGEFTEFNFNYSLQMDKRDRAFMPTSGSVASFTQGLPIYADQPSLYNRLTYSKYHGFSDDVIGAVKFYAATITALDEDVRLSKRITLPSKRLRGFERGKVGPKDGEDYIGGNFLTLSLIHISEPTRQAEISYA
;
A
#
# COMPACT_ATOMS: atom_id res chain seq x y z
N MET A 1 14.30 -14.02 -32.58
CA MET A 1 15.28 -13.91 -31.48
C MET A 1 15.14 -15.14 -30.59
N CYS A 2 16.21 -15.62 -29.96
CA CYS A 2 16.20 -16.67 -28.95
C CYS A 2 16.66 -16.07 -27.64
N ILE A 3 16.14 -16.53 -26.49
CA ILE A 3 16.47 -16.01 -25.16
C ILE A 3 17.14 -17.11 -24.35
N ARG A 4 18.27 -16.80 -23.74
CA ARG A 4 19.01 -17.67 -22.81
C ARG A 4 19.23 -16.96 -21.50
N ASP A 5 18.72 -17.50 -20.45
CA ASP A 5 18.94 -17.06 -19.07
C ASP A 5 19.99 -17.94 -18.36
N SER A 6 20.75 -17.38 -17.46
CA SER A 6 21.79 -18.07 -16.69
C SER A 6 22.12 -17.36 -15.39
N GLY A 7 22.67 -18.10 -14.42
CA GLY A 7 23.10 -17.57 -13.13
C GLY A 7 22.03 -17.62 -12.04
N ASN A 8 20.81 -18.03 -12.37
CA ASN A 8 19.75 -18.29 -11.42
C ASN A 8 19.86 -19.73 -10.91
N THR A 9 20.06 -19.87 -9.62
CA THR A 9 20.17 -21.18 -8.93
C THR A 9 18.96 -21.47 -8.05
N VAL A 10 18.33 -20.44 -7.51
CA VAL A 10 17.14 -20.48 -6.68
C VAL A 10 15.92 -19.97 -7.43
N THR A 11 16.10 -18.87 -8.17
CA THR A 11 15.00 -18.22 -8.92
C THR A 11 14.65 -19.03 -10.15
N SER A 12 13.37 -19.31 -10.34
CA SER A 12 12.86 -19.98 -11.53
C SER A 12 13.08 -19.13 -12.80
N ASP A 13 13.44 -19.78 -13.93
CA ASP A 13 13.56 -19.14 -15.25
C ASP A 13 12.28 -18.35 -15.60
N SER A 14 11.14 -18.85 -15.21
CA SER A 14 9.84 -18.21 -15.45
C SER A 14 9.76 -16.81 -14.83
N VAL A 15 10.44 -16.55 -13.71
CA VAL A 15 10.47 -15.23 -13.06
C VAL A 15 11.30 -14.24 -13.89
N ILE A 16 12.42 -14.69 -14.44
CA ILE A 16 13.25 -13.84 -15.33
C ILE A 16 12.48 -13.54 -16.60
N ARG A 17 11.92 -14.58 -17.22
CA ARG A 17 11.19 -14.48 -18.50
C ARG A 17 9.91 -13.65 -18.39
N SER A 18 9.24 -13.69 -17.24
CA SER A 18 8.02 -12.90 -17.01
C SER A 18 8.23 -11.37 -17.09
N GLU A 19 9.43 -10.89 -16.81
CA GLU A 19 9.75 -9.46 -16.86
C GLU A 19 10.23 -9.01 -18.26
N LEU A 20 10.32 -9.95 -19.21
CA LEU A 20 10.77 -9.62 -20.56
C LEU A 20 9.58 -9.20 -21.42
N LEU A 21 9.71 -8.05 -22.07
CA LEU A 21 8.75 -7.55 -23.07
C LEU A 21 9.03 -8.07 -24.48
N LEU A 22 9.93 -9.03 -24.58
CA LEU A 22 10.38 -9.69 -25.82
C LEU A 22 10.20 -11.19 -25.65
N ASP A 23 9.49 -11.81 -26.57
CA ASP A 23 9.33 -13.26 -26.62
C ASP A 23 10.27 -13.92 -27.63
N GLU A 24 10.48 -15.23 -27.49
CA GLU A 24 11.20 -16.01 -28.47
C GLU A 24 10.47 -15.98 -29.81
N GLY A 25 11.19 -15.64 -30.86
CA GLY A 25 10.62 -15.41 -32.19
C GLY A 25 10.39 -13.94 -32.52
N ASP A 26 10.27 -13.06 -31.54
CA ASP A 26 10.08 -11.62 -31.76
C ASP A 26 11.25 -10.96 -32.51
N PRO A 27 10.99 -9.87 -33.26
CA PRO A 27 12.05 -9.02 -33.75
C PRO A 27 12.75 -8.30 -32.60
N TYR A 28 14.06 -8.17 -32.69
CA TYR A 28 14.83 -7.44 -31.67
C TYR A 28 14.43 -5.96 -31.58
N SER A 29 14.19 -5.51 -30.38
CA SER A 29 13.91 -4.10 -30.04
C SER A 29 14.74 -3.65 -28.85
N LYS A 30 15.66 -2.71 -29.07
CA LYS A 30 16.51 -2.14 -28.01
C LYS A 30 15.68 -1.47 -26.92
N LEU A 31 14.58 -0.81 -27.28
CA LEU A 31 13.70 -0.12 -26.32
C LEU A 31 13.02 -1.14 -25.39
N LYS A 32 12.42 -2.18 -25.96
CA LYS A 32 11.78 -3.26 -25.19
C LYS A 32 12.81 -3.95 -24.28
N LEU A 33 14.01 -4.25 -24.78
CA LEU A 33 15.08 -4.83 -23.99
C LEU A 33 15.48 -3.95 -22.81
N SER A 34 15.73 -2.68 -23.04
CA SER A 34 16.10 -1.73 -21.99
C SER A 34 15.02 -1.66 -20.89
N LYS A 35 13.74 -1.65 -21.27
CA LYS A 35 12.62 -1.68 -20.33
C LYS A 35 12.59 -3.00 -19.57
N SER A 36 12.74 -4.14 -20.22
CA SER A 36 12.79 -5.46 -19.59
C SER A 36 13.91 -5.56 -18.54
N ILE A 37 15.10 -5.08 -18.88
CA ILE A 37 16.21 -5.06 -17.91
C ILE A 37 15.93 -4.13 -16.72
N SER A 38 15.23 -3.01 -16.95
CA SER A 38 14.79 -2.12 -15.87
C SER A 38 13.77 -2.81 -14.95
N GLU A 39 12.80 -3.54 -15.49
CA GLU A 39 11.83 -4.31 -14.72
C GLU A 39 12.51 -5.42 -13.91
N LEU A 40 13.42 -6.19 -14.52
CA LEU A 40 14.21 -7.20 -13.79
C LEU A 40 15.00 -6.59 -12.61
N LYS A 41 15.62 -5.42 -12.82
CA LYS A 41 16.34 -4.72 -11.74
C LYS A 41 15.38 -4.19 -10.67
N ALA A 42 14.21 -3.72 -11.07
CA ALA A 42 13.17 -3.21 -10.16
C ALA A 42 12.61 -4.29 -9.22
N ARG A 43 12.65 -5.56 -9.64
CA ARG A 43 12.28 -6.70 -8.77
C ARG A 43 13.15 -6.81 -7.50
N ASN A 44 14.34 -6.24 -7.53
CA ASN A 44 15.27 -6.22 -6.38
C ASN A 44 15.65 -7.61 -5.82
N ILE A 45 15.57 -8.66 -6.63
CA ILE A 45 15.94 -10.04 -6.26
C ILE A 45 17.32 -10.43 -6.77
N PHE A 46 17.88 -9.63 -7.68
CA PHE A 46 19.21 -9.83 -8.25
C PHE A 46 20.17 -8.73 -7.79
N LYS A 47 21.41 -9.14 -7.51
CA LYS A 47 22.51 -8.21 -7.24
C LYS A 47 23.00 -7.57 -8.54
N LYS A 48 23.02 -8.35 -9.63
CA LYS A 48 23.47 -7.91 -10.94
C LYS A 48 22.61 -8.54 -12.02
N VAL A 49 22.28 -7.76 -13.03
CA VAL A 49 21.61 -8.20 -14.25
C VAL A 49 22.41 -7.67 -15.42
N GLN A 50 22.88 -8.58 -16.28
CA GLN A 50 23.65 -8.27 -17.48
C GLN A 50 22.95 -8.85 -18.70
N GLU A 51 22.93 -8.07 -19.76
CA GLU A 51 22.44 -8.49 -21.06
C GLU A 51 23.60 -8.52 -22.07
N LYS A 52 23.57 -9.49 -22.96
CA LYS A 52 24.47 -9.60 -24.08
C LYS A 52 23.72 -10.08 -25.31
N ILE A 53 23.97 -9.43 -26.42
CA ILE A 53 23.41 -9.84 -27.71
C ILE A 53 24.51 -10.54 -28.50
N VAL A 54 24.21 -11.75 -28.96
CA VAL A 54 25.11 -12.58 -29.76
C VAL A 54 24.43 -12.91 -31.09
N ASP A 55 25.21 -12.95 -32.14
CA ASP A 55 24.71 -13.38 -33.45
C ASP A 55 24.35 -14.86 -33.42
N GLY A 56 23.22 -15.21 -33.97
CA GLY A 56 22.76 -16.59 -34.08
C GLY A 56 23.36 -17.34 -35.27
N SER A 57 22.80 -18.50 -35.56
CA SER A 57 23.25 -19.38 -36.65
C SER A 57 23.07 -18.77 -38.05
N LYS A 58 22.29 -17.69 -38.18
CA LYS A 58 22.06 -16.92 -39.39
C LYS A 58 22.17 -15.45 -39.09
N ASN A 59 22.56 -14.63 -40.08
CA ASN A 59 22.80 -13.19 -39.92
C ASN A 59 21.59 -12.39 -39.43
N ASP A 60 20.38 -12.88 -39.64
CA ASP A 60 19.12 -12.29 -39.22
C ASP A 60 18.64 -12.76 -37.86
N LEU A 61 19.31 -13.74 -37.25
CA LEU A 61 18.97 -14.27 -35.95
C LEU A 61 19.87 -13.69 -34.85
N LYS A 62 19.25 -13.19 -33.79
CA LYS A 62 19.94 -12.72 -32.58
C LYS A 62 19.60 -13.60 -31.41
N ILE A 63 20.57 -13.84 -30.53
CA ILE A 63 20.43 -14.52 -29.26
C ILE A 63 20.61 -13.48 -28.18
N LEU A 64 19.62 -13.34 -27.31
CA LEU A 64 19.70 -12.53 -26.09
C LEU A 64 20.13 -13.43 -24.93
N GLU A 65 21.32 -13.18 -24.42
CA GLU A 65 21.82 -13.83 -23.21
C GLU A 65 21.61 -12.89 -22.02
N ILE A 66 20.85 -13.36 -21.00
CA ILE A 66 20.62 -12.65 -19.75
C ILE A 66 21.34 -13.42 -18.67
N THR A 67 22.31 -12.77 -18.02
CA THR A 67 23.05 -13.36 -16.90
C THR A 67 22.70 -12.60 -15.64
N VAL A 68 22.23 -13.32 -14.62
CA VAL A 68 21.86 -12.76 -13.34
C VAL A 68 22.81 -13.25 -12.24
N GLU A 69 23.02 -12.42 -11.22
CA GLU A 69 23.66 -12.78 -9.96
C GLU A 69 22.63 -12.61 -8.86
N GLU A 70 22.22 -13.70 -8.24
CA GLU A 70 21.23 -13.69 -7.16
C GLU A 70 21.79 -13.06 -5.89
N LYS A 71 20.91 -12.50 -5.07
CA LYS A 71 21.23 -12.02 -3.72
C LYS A 71 20.21 -12.56 -2.71
N PRO A 72 20.50 -12.53 -1.41
CA PRO A 72 19.50 -12.77 -0.40
C PRO A 72 18.30 -11.84 -0.58
N THR A 73 17.10 -12.39 -0.57
CA THR A 73 15.82 -11.67 -0.86
C THR A 73 14.98 -11.47 0.39
N GLY A 74 15.35 -12.16 1.48
CA GLY A 74 14.73 -11.99 2.80
C GLY A 74 15.32 -10.80 3.56
N GLU A 75 14.44 -9.99 4.14
CA GLU A 75 14.78 -8.83 4.97
C GLU A 75 14.03 -8.91 6.29
N ILE A 76 14.72 -8.58 7.39
CA ILE A 76 14.13 -8.47 8.72
C ILE A 76 14.38 -7.04 9.20
N ALA A 77 13.30 -6.35 9.57
CA ALA A 77 13.37 -5.03 10.15
C ALA A 77 12.70 -5.00 11.53
N ALA A 78 13.33 -4.33 12.48
CA ALA A 78 12.76 -4.04 13.79
C ALA A 78 12.88 -2.54 14.05
N GLY A 79 11.83 -1.96 14.58
CA GLY A 79 11.76 -0.53 14.88
C GLY A 79 11.10 -0.27 16.22
N ALA A 80 11.55 0.80 16.88
CA ALA A 80 10.90 1.35 18.06
C ALA A 80 10.79 2.86 17.89
N GLY A 81 9.70 3.43 18.35
CA GLY A 81 9.46 4.87 18.27
C GLY A 81 8.67 5.38 19.45
N VAL A 82 8.83 6.66 19.75
CA VAL A 82 8.01 7.39 20.72
C VAL A 82 7.39 8.58 20.01
N GLY A 83 6.11 8.73 20.15
CA GLY A 83 5.36 9.80 19.49
C GLY A 83 4.17 10.25 20.32
N THR A 84 3.31 11.06 19.72
CA THR A 84 2.05 11.54 20.32
C THR A 84 1.05 10.42 20.63
N GLU A 85 1.27 9.22 20.07
CA GLU A 85 0.48 8.01 20.27
C GLU A 85 1.15 7.03 21.27
N GLY A 86 2.09 7.55 22.08
CA GLY A 86 2.87 6.73 23.01
C GLY A 86 4.05 6.02 22.36
N THR A 87 4.51 4.97 23.00
CA THR A 87 5.59 4.11 22.53
C THR A 87 5.04 3.09 21.53
N SER A 88 5.78 2.86 20.45
CA SER A 88 5.45 1.87 19.45
C SER A 88 6.64 0.99 19.10
N PHE A 89 6.35 -0.28 18.80
CA PHE A 89 7.31 -1.27 18.33
C PHE A 89 6.78 -1.87 17.03
N SER A 90 7.68 -2.16 16.10
CA SER A 90 7.35 -2.87 14.88
C SER A 90 8.40 -3.90 14.55
N PHE A 91 7.95 -5.03 14.05
CA PHE A 91 8.78 -6.10 13.52
C PHE A 91 8.22 -6.52 12.17
N THR A 92 9.07 -6.58 11.16
CA THR A 92 8.67 -6.95 9.80
C THR A 92 9.64 -7.98 9.26
N VAL A 93 9.10 -9.03 8.66
CA VAL A 93 9.83 -10.01 7.86
C VAL A 93 9.29 -9.92 6.45
N GLN A 94 10.15 -9.66 5.48
CA GLN A 94 9.81 -9.56 4.08
C GLN A 94 10.67 -10.54 3.28
N GLU A 95 10.03 -11.29 2.38
CA GLU A 95 10.70 -12.14 1.39
C GLU A 95 10.21 -11.75 0.00
N ASN A 96 11.14 -11.34 -0.87
CA ASN A 96 10.81 -10.84 -2.20
C ASN A 96 10.84 -11.91 -3.31
N ASN A 97 11.28 -13.12 -2.98
CA ASN A 97 11.38 -14.24 -3.92
C ASN A 97 11.04 -15.58 -3.25
N TYR A 98 9.90 -15.65 -2.61
CA TYR A 98 9.48 -16.83 -1.85
C TYR A 98 9.49 -18.09 -2.72
N LEU A 99 10.23 -19.11 -2.28
CA LEU A 99 10.46 -20.37 -2.99
C LEU A 99 11.05 -20.22 -4.42
N GLY A 100 11.73 -19.12 -4.71
CA GLY A 100 12.28 -18.85 -6.04
C GLY A 100 11.24 -18.54 -7.11
N LYS A 101 9.98 -18.29 -6.71
CA LYS A 101 8.84 -18.06 -7.63
C LYS A 101 8.53 -16.58 -7.87
N GLY A 102 9.38 -15.67 -7.40
CA GLY A 102 9.15 -14.23 -7.50
C GLY A 102 7.95 -13.75 -6.70
N LEU A 103 7.41 -14.57 -5.78
CA LEU A 103 6.35 -14.18 -4.89
C LEU A 103 6.92 -13.34 -3.74
N MET A 104 6.21 -12.28 -3.38
CA MET A 104 6.53 -11.47 -2.21
C MET A 104 5.67 -11.92 -1.03
N VAL A 105 6.30 -12.11 0.12
CA VAL A 105 5.63 -12.46 1.39
C VAL A 105 6.07 -11.46 2.44
N ASP A 106 5.10 -10.78 3.04
CA ASP A 106 5.31 -9.79 4.09
C ASP A 106 4.58 -10.22 5.35
N ALA A 107 5.31 -10.37 6.46
CA ALA A 107 4.76 -10.59 7.77
C ALA A 107 5.11 -9.40 8.66
N THR A 108 4.11 -8.79 9.30
CA THR A 108 4.29 -7.62 10.16
C THR A 108 3.65 -7.85 11.52
N LEU A 109 4.34 -7.38 12.57
CA LEU A 109 3.80 -7.28 13.91
C LEU A 109 4.11 -5.87 14.42
N SER A 110 3.09 -5.14 14.85
CA SER A 110 3.26 -3.82 15.45
C SER A 110 2.44 -3.71 16.72
N ALA A 111 3.02 -3.10 17.74
CA ALA A 111 2.39 -2.86 19.02
C ALA A 111 2.57 -1.39 19.42
N SER A 112 1.53 -0.79 19.94
CA SER A 112 1.53 0.53 20.57
C SER A 112 0.70 0.49 21.84
N GLU A 113 0.60 1.60 22.56
CA GLU A 113 -0.20 1.66 23.79
C GLU A 113 -1.69 1.37 23.56
N GLU A 114 -2.22 1.74 22.39
CA GLU A 114 -3.64 1.58 22.04
C GLU A 114 -3.90 0.56 20.94
N SER A 115 -2.87 -0.14 20.39
CA SER A 115 -3.11 -1.06 19.29
C SER A 115 -2.04 -2.15 19.19
N LEU A 116 -2.51 -3.37 18.97
CA LEU A 116 -1.70 -4.52 18.57
C LEU A 116 -2.17 -5.00 17.20
N ARG A 117 -1.27 -5.05 16.23
CA ARG A 117 -1.58 -5.47 14.87
C ARG A 117 -0.62 -6.54 14.39
N GLY A 118 -1.18 -7.63 13.86
CA GLY A 118 -0.47 -8.66 13.10
C GLY A 118 -0.98 -8.73 11.67
N GLY A 119 -0.10 -9.05 10.73
CA GLY A 119 -0.49 -9.20 9.33
C GLY A 119 0.44 -10.12 8.57
N LEU A 120 -0.13 -10.85 7.62
CA LEU A 120 0.58 -11.65 6.62
C LEU A 120 -0.03 -11.35 5.26
N THR A 121 0.80 -10.97 4.29
CA THR A 121 0.39 -10.70 2.92
C THR A 121 1.28 -11.48 1.97
N MET A 122 0.68 -12.08 0.96
CA MET A 122 1.37 -12.69 -0.17
C MET A 122 0.95 -11.99 -1.45
N SER A 123 1.89 -11.68 -2.32
CA SER A 123 1.60 -11.06 -3.60
C SER A 123 2.46 -11.60 -4.73
N ASN A 124 1.88 -11.64 -5.92
CA ASN A 124 2.57 -11.90 -7.18
C ASN A 124 2.51 -10.62 -8.02
N PRO A 125 3.60 -9.88 -8.17
CA PRO A 125 3.59 -8.60 -8.89
C PRO A 125 3.49 -8.74 -10.41
N ASN A 126 3.66 -9.95 -10.96
CA ASN A 126 3.53 -10.21 -12.38
C ASN A 126 2.77 -11.54 -12.63
N PHE A 127 1.51 -11.56 -12.21
CA PHE A 127 0.66 -12.74 -12.34
C PHE A 127 0.39 -13.07 -13.82
N ASN A 128 0.64 -14.34 -14.20
CA ASN A 128 0.48 -14.82 -15.58
C ASN A 128 1.20 -13.98 -16.65
N TYR A 129 2.33 -13.38 -16.29
CA TYR A 129 3.14 -12.58 -17.23
C TYR A 129 2.41 -11.36 -17.84
N THR A 130 1.38 -10.89 -17.15
CA THR A 130 0.54 -9.78 -17.65
C THR A 130 0.92 -8.41 -17.08
N GLY A 131 1.91 -8.34 -16.19
CA GLY A 131 2.24 -7.14 -15.43
C GLY A 131 1.22 -6.80 -14.33
N ASN A 132 0.26 -7.69 -14.09
CA ASN A 132 -0.78 -7.49 -13.09
C ASN A 132 -0.32 -8.01 -11.72
N LEU A 133 -0.45 -7.17 -10.71
CA LEU A 133 -0.28 -7.58 -9.32
C LEU A 133 -1.52 -8.33 -8.85
N VAL A 134 -1.34 -9.52 -8.27
CA VAL A 134 -2.38 -10.22 -7.51
C VAL A 134 -1.89 -10.37 -6.08
N TYR A 135 -2.75 -10.12 -5.11
CA TYR A 135 -2.39 -10.22 -3.70
C TYR A 135 -3.52 -10.81 -2.86
N GLY A 136 -3.14 -11.39 -1.74
CA GLY A 136 -4.05 -11.84 -0.70
C GLY A 136 -3.39 -11.76 0.66
N GLY A 137 -4.17 -11.60 1.70
CA GLY A 137 -3.62 -11.47 3.04
C GLY A 137 -4.63 -11.61 4.15
N ILE A 138 -4.10 -11.74 5.35
CA ILE A 138 -4.84 -11.71 6.61
C ILE A 138 -4.21 -10.66 7.51
N THR A 139 -5.04 -9.85 8.15
CA THR A 139 -4.60 -8.91 9.18
C THR A 139 -5.54 -9.00 10.38
N SER A 140 -4.97 -8.97 11.58
CA SER A 140 -5.75 -8.83 12.82
C SER A 140 -5.24 -7.63 13.58
N THR A 141 -6.16 -6.78 14.03
CA THR A 141 -5.85 -5.56 14.78
C THR A 141 -6.76 -5.51 16.00
N ASN A 142 -6.16 -5.50 17.17
CA ASN A 142 -6.83 -5.15 18.41
C ASN A 142 -6.57 -3.66 18.68
N ASN A 143 -7.62 -2.88 18.90
CA ASN A 143 -7.54 -1.48 19.29
C ASN A 143 -8.18 -1.32 20.68
N ASP A 144 -7.38 -0.93 21.67
CA ASP A 144 -7.83 -0.52 22.98
C ASP A 144 -7.96 1.02 23.02
N LYS A 145 -9.16 1.50 22.83
CA LYS A 145 -9.53 2.92 22.89
C LYS A 145 -10.50 3.21 24.03
N LEU A 146 -10.48 2.37 25.07
CA LEU A 146 -11.38 2.54 26.23
C LEU A 146 -11.19 3.92 26.86
N LYS A 147 -9.94 4.39 27.01
CA LYS A 147 -9.62 5.70 27.61
C LYS A 147 -9.92 6.90 26.72
N SER A 148 -9.79 6.75 25.40
CA SER A 148 -9.87 7.88 24.45
C SER A 148 -11.23 7.99 23.74
N SER A 149 -11.95 6.87 23.60
CA SER A 149 -13.18 6.80 22.79
C SER A 149 -14.21 5.83 23.36
N GLY A 150 -14.00 5.25 24.55
CA GLY A 150 -14.94 4.42 25.26
C GLY A 150 -15.19 3.03 24.66
N TYR A 151 -14.28 2.51 23.81
CA TYR A 151 -14.44 1.18 23.21
C TYR A 151 -13.11 0.45 23.01
N GLU A 152 -13.21 -0.87 22.93
CA GLU A 152 -12.17 -1.79 22.45
C GLU A 152 -12.73 -2.61 21.30
N ASN A 153 -11.91 -2.91 20.29
CA ASN A 153 -12.34 -3.83 19.25
C ASN A 153 -11.19 -4.64 18.67
N THR A 154 -11.54 -5.85 18.22
CA THR A 154 -10.64 -6.72 17.46
C THR A 154 -11.20 -6.92 16.06
N ILE A 155 -10.48 -6.42 15.05
CA ILE A 155 -10.85 -6.57 13.66
C ILE A 155 -9.91 -7.56 12.99
N THR A 156 -10.46 -8.64 12.43
CA THR A 156 -9.72 -9.58 11.59
C THR A 156 -10.22 -9.48 10.15
N ASN A 157 -9.32 -9.18 9.22
CA ASN A 157 -9.62 -9.04 7.80
C ASN A 157 -8.90 -10.10 6.98
N LEU A 158 -9.63 -10.73 6.08
CA LEU A 158 -9.11 -11.53 4.95
C LEU A 158 -9.34 -10.73 3.68
N ASN A 159 -8.30 -10.52 2.89
CA ASN A 159 -8.43 -9.77 1.64
C ASN A 159 -7.80 -10.51 0.46
N ILE A 160 -8.36 -10.30 -0.72
CA ILE A 160 -7.80 -10.72 -2.01
C ILE A 160 -8.09 -9.64 -3.03
N GLY A 161 -7.13 -9.37 -3.90
CA GLY A 161 -7.33 -8.35 -4.92
C GLY A 161 -6.29 -8.41 -6.02
N THR A 162 -6.49 -7.55 -6.99
CA THR A 162 -5.56 -7.34 -8.09
C THR A 162 -5.35 -5.85 -8.34
N LYS A 163 -4.23 -5.50 -8.95
CA LYS A 163 -3.95 -4.14 -9.44
C LYS A 163 -3.35 -4.24 -10.81
N PHE A 164 -3.88 -3.49 -11.75
CA PHE A 164 -3.38 -3.40 -13.11
C PHE A 164 -3.46 -1.99 -13.67
N GLU A 165 -2.59 -1.70 -14.60
CA GLU A 165 -2.59 -0.44 -15.33
C GLU A 165 -3.54 -0.56 -16.52
N GLN A 166 -4.67 0.20 -16.47
CA GLN A 166 -5.68 0.18 -17.54
C GLN A 166 -5.26 1.10 -18.70
N TYR A 167 -4.67 2.25 -18.37
CA TYR A 167 -4.10 3.22 -19.30
C TYR A 167 -2.85 3.79 -18.65
N GLU A 168 -1.96 4.39 -19.44
CA GLU A 168 -0.70 4.97 -18.92
C GLU A 168 -0.93 5.90 -17.73
N GLY A 169 -0.38 5.50 -16.58
CA GLY A 169 -0.53 6.20 -15.30
C GLY A 169 -1.91 6.09 -14.67
N ILE A 170 -2.82 5.22 -15.17
CA ILE A 170 -4.15 4.98 -14.58
C ILE A 170 -4.27 3.52 -14.16
N PHE A 171 -4.33 3.31 -12.86
CA PHE A 171 -4.41 2.00 -12.23
C PHE A 171 -5.81 1.72 -11.69
N PHE A 172 -6.30 0.51 -11.93
CA PHE A 172 -7.52 -0.01 -11.32
C PHE A 172 -7.16 -1.17 -10.39
N SER A 173 -7.74 -1.14 -9.19
CA SER A 173 -7.43 -2.14 -8.15
C SER A 173 -8.74 -2.64 -7.53
N PRO A 174 -9.41 -3.63 -8.11
CA PRO A 174 -10.56 -4.30 -7.51
C PRO A 174 -10.10 -5.37 -6.50
N GLY A 175 -10.94 -5.63 -5.51
CA GLY A 175 -10.68 -6.67 -4.51
C GLY A 175 -11.90 -6.96 -3.65
N PHE A 176 -11.78 -8.00 -2.85
CA PHE A 176 -12.77 -8.40 -1.86
C PHE A 176 -12.12 -8.43 -0.50
N ASP A 177 -12.86 -8.08 0.53
CA ASP A 177 -12.50 -8.27 1.92
C ASP A 177 -13.63 -8.90 2.73
N LEU A 178 -13.23 -9.80 3.61
CA LEU A 178 -14.08 -10.40 4.64
C LEU A 178 -13.54 -9.93 5.99
N SER A 179 -14.38 -9.23 6.75
CA SER A 179 -14.04 -8.61 8.03
C SER A 179 -14.89 -9.18 9.15
N PHE A 180 -14.23 -9.51 10.26
CA PHE A 180 -14.84 -9.87 11.54
C PHE A 180 -14.43 -8.82 12.57
N ASP A 181 -15.39 -8.15 13.18
CA ASP A 181 -15.19 -7.07 14.15
C ASP A 181 -15.91 -7.40 15.46
N ASP A 182 -15.15 -7.72 16.51
CA ASP A 182 -15.68 -7.88 17.89
C ASP A 182 -15.51 -6.53 18.60
N LEU A 183 -16.61 -5.80 18.78
CA LEU A 183 -16.67 -4.47 19.38
C LEU A 183 -17.22 -4.54 20.79
N ARG A 184 -16.42 -4.08 21.75
CA ARG A 184 -16.79 -3.95 23.17
C ARG A 184 -16.79 -2.49 23.57
N VAL A 185 -17.78 -2.10 24.34
CA VAL A 185 -17.96 -0.72 24.79
C VAL A 185 -17.87 -0.67 26.31
N ASP A 186 -17.23 0.38 26.83
CA ASP A 186 -17.07 0.60 28.27
C ASP A 186 -18.42 0.66 28.98
N GLY A 187 -18.47 0.12 30.21
CA GLY A 187 -19.66 0.13 31.06
C GLY A 187 -20.12 1.54 31.48
N THR A 188 -19.24 2.53 31.41
CA THR A 188 -19.53 3.95 31.69
C THR A 188 -19.99 4.75 30.48
N ALA A 189 -19.86 4.19 29.27
CA ALA A 189 -20.30 4.81 28.04
C ALA A 189 -21.82 5.01 27.97
N SER A 190 -22.26 5.88 27.05
CA SER A 190 -23.67 6.17 26.85
C SER A 190 -24.46 4.92 26.43
N ASP A 191 -25.76 4.87 26.72
CA ASP A 191 -26.62 3.76 26.32
C ASP A 191 -26.69 3.59 24.79
N LYS A 192 -26.47 4.68 24.05
CA LYS A 192 -26.39 4.67 22.59
C LYS A 192 -25.14 3.92 22.11
N LEU A 193 -23.99 4.14 22.74
CA LEU A 193 -22.74 3.46 22.43
C LEU A 193 -22.79 1.98 22.85
N LYS A 194 -23.34 1.68 24.01
CA LYS A 194 -23.50 0.27 24.49
C LYS A 194 -24.31 -0.60 23.54
N LYS A 195 -25.34 -0.03 22.89
CA LYS A 195 -26.15 -0.74 21.88
C LYS A 195 -25.35 -1.11 20.60
N GLN A 196 -24.17 -0.51 20.38
CA GLN A 196 -23.32 -0.80 19.24
C GLN A 196 -22.30 -1.93 19.53
N ALA A 197 -22.20 -2.44 20.77
CA ALA A 197 -21.36 -3.57 21.10
C ALA A 197 -21.88 -4.85 20.44
N GLY A 198 -20.96 -5.72 20.00
CA GLY A 198 -21.31 -7.01 19.41
C GLY A 198 -20.26 -7.49 18.41
N GLU A 199 -20.54 -8.66 17.84
CA GLU A 199 -19.75 -9.26 16.77
C GLU A 199 -20.39 -8.96 15.42
N PHE A 200 -19.60 -8.52 14.45
CA PHE A 200 -20.07 -8.10 13.14
C PHE A 200 -19.24 -8.75 12.04
N THR A 201 -19.94 -9.29 11.05
CA THR A 201 -19.33 -9.87 9.87
C THR A 201 -19.68 -9.03 8.64
N GLU A 202 -18.71 -8.82 7.78
CA GLU A 202 -18.89 -8.07 6.54
C GLU A 202 -18.07 -8.67 5.42
N PHE A 203 -18.71 -8.77 4.26
CA PHE A 203 -18.08 -9.12 3.00
C PHE A 203 -18.29 -7.98 2.01
N ASN A 204 -17.20 -7.32 1.63
CA ASN A 204 -17.23 -6.12 0.81
C ASN A 204 -16.50 -6.37 -0.52
N PHE A 205 -17.01 -5.75 -1.57
CA PHE A 205 -16.26 -5.48 -2.79
C PHE A 205 -15.66 -4.09 -2.70
N ASN A 206 -14.36 -3.99 -2.84
CA ASN A 206 -13.64 -2.73 -2.83
C ASN A 206 -12.99 -2.48 -4.18
N TYR A 207 -12.96 -1.24 -4.61
CA TYR A 207 -12.12 -0.87 -5.73
C TYR A 207 -11.44 0.47 -5.52
N SER A 208 -10.30 0.64 -6.17
CA SER A 208 -9.57 1.90 -6.21
C SER A 208 -9.21 2.24 -7.65
N LEU A 209 -9.45 3.49 -8.01
CA LEU A 209 -8.96 4.11 -9.24
C LEU A 209 -7.87 5.10 -8.85
N GLN A 210 -6.68 4.93 -9.40
CA GLN A 210 -5.53 5.82 -9.14
C GLN A 210 -5.03 6.38 -10.46
N MET A 211 -4.86 7.69 -10.53
CA MET A 211 -4.15 8.38 -11.60
C MET A 211 -2.87 8.97 -11.03
N ASP A 212 -1.72 8.57 -11.56
CA ASP A 212 -0.42 9.09 -11.16
C ASP A 212 0.30 9.70 -12.37
N LYS A 213 0.40 11.03 -12.37
CA LYS A 213 1.07 11.83 -13.40
C LYS A 213 2.17 12.71 -12.80
N ARG A 214 2.81 12.21 -11.75
CA ARG A 214 3.97 12.88 -11.16
C ARG A 214 5.21 12.58 -11.98
N ASP A 215 6.15 13.52 -11.97
CA ASP A 215 7.47 13.34 -12.60
C ASP A 215 8.27 12.20 -11.94
N ARG A 216 8.08 11.98 -10.64
CA ARG A 216 8.70 10.89 -9.87
C ARG A 216 7.85 10.54 -8.63
N ALA A 217 7.94 9.27 -8.20
CA ALA A 217 7.16 8.79 -7.05
C ALA A 217 7.67 9.34 -5.72
N PHE A 218 9.00 9.46 -5.57
CA PHE A 218 9.66 9.99 -4.37
C PHE A 218 10.08 11.44 -4.61
N MET A 219 9.73 12.33 -3.68
CA MET A 219 10.00 13.79 -3.74
C MET A 219 9.59 14.41 -5.09
N PRO A 220 8.32 14.30 -5.50
CA PRO A 220 7.86 14.84 -6.77
C PRO A 220 8.03 16.35 -6.81
N THR A 221 8.47 16.87 -7.94
CA THR A 221 8.63 18.33 -8.17
C THR A 221 7.49 18.89 -9.00
N SER A 222 6.83 18.06 -9.80
CA SER A 222 5.72 18.47 -10.66
C SER A 222 4.70 17.35 -10.85
N GLY A 223 3.55 17.71 -11.41
CA GLY A 223 2.49 16.75 -11.71
C GLY A 223 1.47 16.57 -10.59
N SER A 224 0.68 15.52 -10.70
CA SER A 224 -0.39 15.24 -9.73
C SER A 224 -0.63 13.75 -9.56
N VAL A 225 -1.17 13.38 -8.40
CA VAL A 225 -1.70 12.05 -8.12
C VAL A 225 -3.09 12.19 -7.53
N ALA A 226 -4.02 11.40 -8.04
CA ALA A 226 -5.38 11.27 -7.54
C ALA A 226 -5.70 9.82 -7.25
N SER A 227 -6.47 9.54 -6.21
CA SER A 227 -7.00 8.22 -5.92
C SER A 227 -8.40 8.31 -5.37
N PHE A 228 -9.31 7.54 -5.96
CA PHE A 228 -10.66 7.32 -5.45
C PHE A 228 -10.79 5.85 -5.04
N THR A 229 -11.26 5.60 -3.82
CA THR A 229 -11.54 4.26 -3.30
C THR A 229 -12.99 4.21 -2.84
N GLN A 230 -13.69 3.14 -3.21
CA GLN A 230 -15.03 2.86 -2.73
C GLN A 230 -15.11 1.43 -2.19
N GLY A 231 -15.79 1.28 -1.06
CA GLY A 231 -16.16 -0.01 -0.48
C GLY A 231 -17.67 -0.20 -0.55
N LEU A 232 -18.08 -1.29 -1.19
CA LEU A 232 -19.48 -1.67 -1.43
C LEU A 232 -19.78 -2.93 -0.61
N PRO A 233 -20.72 -2.90 0.34
CA PRO A 233 -21.11 -4.09 1.06
C PRO A 233 -21.87 -5.06 0.15
N ILE A 234 -21.38 -6.31 0.05
CA ILE A 234 -22.09 -7.43 -0.58
C ILE A 234 -22.98 -8.09 0.47
N TYR A 235 -22.41 -8.32 1.65
CA TYR A 235 -23.10 -8.77 2.86
C TYR A 235 -22.50 -8.04 4.05
N ALA A 236 -23.33 -7.57 4.96
CA ALA A 236 -22.87 -7.02 6.22
C ALA A 236 -24.02 -7.02 7.24
N ASP A 237 -23.69 -7.27 8.50
CA ASP A 237 -24.67 -7.17 9.60
C ASP A 237 -25.13 -5.71 9.80
N GLN A 238 -24.23 -4.74 9.53
CA GLN A 238 -24.54 -3.31 9.47
C GLN A 238 -23.92 -2.71 8.20
N PRO A 239 -24.65 -2.73 7.08
CA PRO A 239 -24.10 -2.32 5.79
C PRO A 239 -23.81 -0.83 5.74
N SER A 240 -22.64 -0.47 5.23
CA SER A 240 -22.21 0.91 5.05
C SER A 240 -21.43 1.09 3.75
N LEU A 241 -21.68 2.20 3.07
CA LEU A 241 -20.97 2.62 1.88
C LEU A 241 -19.82 3.53 2.28
N TYR A 242 -18.60 3.13 1.92
CA TYR A 242 -17.40 3.91 2.19
C TYR A 242 -16.84 4.51 0.91
N ASN A 243 -16.51 5.81 0.94
CA ASN A 243 -15.84 6.50 -0.15
C ASN A 243 -14.64 7.29 0.39
N ARG A 244 -13.55 7.31 -0.37
CA ARG A 244 -12.36 8.10 -0.07
C ARG A 244 -11.77 8.68 -1.34
N LEU A 245 -11.53 9.98 -1.33
CA LEU A 245 -10.85 10.71 -2.38
C LEU A 245 -9.57 11.32 -1.82
N THR A 246 -8.45 11.10 -2.51
CA THR A 246 -7.21 11.81 -2.25
C THR A 246 -6.73 12.48 -3.53
N TYR A 247 -6.23 13.69 -3.41
CA TYR A 247 -5.61 14.42 -4.50
C TYR A 247 -4.38 15.17 -4.00
N SER A 248 -3.30 15.11 -4.75
CA SER A 248 -2.11 15.92 -4.48
C SER A 248 -1.58 16.48 -5.79
N LYS A 249 -1.29 17.76 -5.82
CA LYS A 249 -0.66 18.45 -6.94
C LYS A 249 0.64 19.08 -6.47
N TYR A 250 1.67 18.94 -7.26
CA TYR A 250 3.01 19.45 -6.99
C TYR A 250 3.40 20.47 -8.04
N HIS A 251 4.08 21.53 -7.62
CA HIS A 251 4.59 22.58 -8.48
C HIS A 251 5.92 23.08 -7.94
N GLY A 252 6.97 22.96 -8.74
CA GLY A 252 8.27 23.56 -8.44
C GLY A 252 8.22 25.05 -8.77
N PHE A 253 8.42 25.92 -7.78
CA PHE A 253 8.55 27.36 -7.97
C PHE A 253 9.99 27.73 -8.33
N SER A 254 10.94 26.97 -7.84
CA SER A 254 12.37 27.02 -8.14
C SER A 254 12.98 25.63 -7.94
N ASP A 255 14.28 25.49 -8.23
CA ASP A 255 15.01 24.24 -7.97
C ASP A 255 15.00 23.84 -6.49
N ASP A 256 14.86 24.84 -5.60
CA ASP A 256 14.90 24.65 -4.14
C ASP A 256 13.53 24.79 -3.47
N VAL A 257 12.46 25.17 -4.17
CA VAL A 257 11.14 25.41 -3.55
C VAL A 257 10.05 24.68 -4.30
N ILE A 258 9.41 23.74 -3.61
CA ILE A 258 8.30 22.94 -4.13
C ILE A 258 7.04 23.21 -3.30
N GLY A 259 5.99 23.62 -3.96
CA GLY A 259 4.65 23.72 -3.38
C GLY A 259 3.84 22.45 -3.64
N ALA A 260 3.08 22.02 -2.64
CA ALA A 260 2.14 20.93 -2.78
C ALA A 260 0.78 21.30 -2.19
N VAL A 261 -0.27 21.12 -3.00
CA VAL A 261 -1.65 21.19 -2.53
C VAL A 261 -2.17 19.78 -2.39
N LYS A 262 -2.70 19.44 -1.22
CA LYS A 262 -3.23 18.11 -0.91
C LYS A 262 -4.68 18.24 -0.46
N PHE A 263 -5.54 17.45 -1.04
CA PHE A 263 -6.95 17.33 -0.68
C PHE A 263 -7.26 15.90 -0.27
N TYR A 264 -8.04 15.77 0.79
CA TYR A 264 -8.55 14.48 1.27
C TYR A 264 -10.02 14.64 1.63
N ALA A 265 -10.84 13.71 1.15
CA ALA A 265 -12.22 13.58 1.57
C ALA A 265 -12.53 12.11 1.83
N ALA A 266 -13.29 11.84 2.86
CA ALA A 266 -13.82 10.52 3.16
C ALA A 266 -15.24 10.63 3.66
N THR A 267 -16.10 9.69 3.22
CA THR A 267 -17.48 9.56 3.67
C THR A 267 -17.77 8.12 4.02
N ILE A 268 -18.57 7.91 5.03
CA ILE A 268 -19.18 6.63 5.32
C ILE A 268 -20.68 6.85 5.58
N THR A 269 -21.50 6.12 4.85
CA THR A 269 -22.96 6.26 4.90
C THR A 269 -23.55 4.91 5.28
N ALA A 270 -24.28 4.85 6.39
CA ALA A 270 -25.07 3.68 6.74
C ALA A 270 -26.19 3.47 5.70
N LEU A 271 -26.40 2.22 5.33
CA LEU A 271 -27.48 1.84 4.40
C LEU A 271 -28.72 1.34 5.13
N ASP A 272 -28.61 1.06 6.43
CA ASP A 272 -29.71 0.58 7.28
C ASP A 272 -29.77 1.42 8.57
N GLU A 273 -29.04 1.03 9.61
CA GLU A 273 -29.00 1.74 10.89
C GLU A 273 -27.94 2.86 10.91
N ASP A 274 -27.50 3.29 12.08
CA ASP A 274 -26.40 4.28 12.20
C ASP A 274 -25.03 3.61 11.91
N VAL A 275 -24.05 4.42 11.49
CA VAL A 275 -22.68 3.94 11.26
C VAL A 275 -22.06 3.47 12.58
N ARG A 276 -21.58 2.23 12.60
CA ARG A 276 -20.93 1.63 13.74
C ARG A 276 -19.69 2.44 14.19
N LEU A 277 -19.49 2.53 15.50
CA LEU A 277 -18.44 3.33 16.13
C LEU A 277 -17.05 3.01 15.59
N SER A 278 -16.74 1.72 15.43
CA SER A 278 -15.44 1.25 14.90
C SER A 278 -15.17 1.67 13.46
N LYS A 279 -16.22 2.02 12.69
CA LYS A 279 -16.13 2.42 11.28
C LYS A 279 -16.15 3.92 11.06
N ARG A 280 -16.53 4.70 12.07
CA ARG A 280 -16.58 6.15 11.93
C ARG A 280 -15.21 6.72 11.61
N ILE A 281 -15.22 7.76 10.80
CA ILE A 281 -14.01 8.39 10.29
C ILE A 281 -13.43 9.28 11.38
N THR A 282 -12.16 9.06 11.70
CA THR A 282 -11.36 9.92 12.56
C THR A 282 -10.25 10.58 11.75
N LEU A 283 -9.83 11.78 12.17
CA LEU A 283 -8.76 12.50 11.51
C LEU A 283 -7.42 11.79 11.73
N PRO A 284 -6.71 11.33 10.66
CA PRO A 284 -5.42 10.72 10.81
C PRO A 284 -4.36 11.74 11.28
N SER A 285 -3.63 11.46 12.35
CA SER A 285 -2.57 12.33 12.91
C SER A 285 -1.47 12.69 11.91
N LYS A 286 -1.15 11.76 11.00
CA LYS A 286 -0.17 11.99 9.91
C LYS A 286 -0.60 13.04 8.88
N ARG A 287 -1.90 13.35 8.82
CA ARG A 287 -2.44 14.32 7.84
C ARG A 287 -2.53 15.73 8.41
N LEU A 288 -2.81 15.88 9.69
CA LEU A 288 -2.90 17.17 10.34
C LEU A 288 -2.06 17.17 11.62
N ARG A 289 -0.96 17.91 11.61
CA ARG A 289 -0.05 18.03 12.76
C ARG A 289 -0.59 19.03 13.77
N GLY A 290 -0.22 18.86 15.04
CA GLY A 290 -0.63 19.76 16.13
C GLY A 290 -1.96 19.41 16.79
N PHE A 291 -2.63 18.35 16.35
CA PHE A 291 -3.85 17.83 16.96
C PHE A 291 -3.59 16.44 17.54
N GLU A 292 -4.14 16.19 18.71
CA GLU A 292 -4.08 14.88 19.34
C GLU A 292 -4.96 13.89 18.56
N ARG A 293 -4.44 12.66 18.37
CA ARG A 293 -5.15 11.62 17.62
C ARG A 293 -6.50 11.32 18.25
N GLY A 294 -7.52 11.19 17.41
CA GLY A 294 -8.87 10.84 17.84
C GLY A 294 -9.63 11.96 18.54
N LYS A 295 -8.97 13.06 18.92
CA LYS A 295 -9.60 14.18 19.65
C LYS A 295 -10.06 15.32 18.73
N VAL A 296 -10.39 15.01 17.48
CA VAL A 296 -11.00 15.94 16.53
C VAL A 296 -12.27 15.34 15.98
N GLY A 297 -13.39 16.02 16.16
CA GLY A 297 -14.69 15.59 15.64
C GLY A 297 -15.80 15.55 16.68
N PRO A 298 -16.92 14.91 16.36
CA PRO A 298 -18.07 14.79 17.26
C PRO A 298 -17.76 14.03 18.55
N LYS A 299 -18.44 14.42 19.62
CA LYS A 299 -18.40 13.78 20.93
C LYS A 299 -19.76 13.20 21.32
N ASP A 300 -19.75 12.16 22.14
CA ASP A 300 -20.89 11.68 22.95
C ASP A 300 -20.42 11.65 24.42
N GLY A 301 -20.91 12.59 25.23
CA GLY A 301 -20.34 12.84 26.55
C GLY A 301 -18.88 13.31 26.47
N GLU A 302 -17.98 12.59 27.14
CA GLU A 302 -16.54 12.84 27.11
C GLU A 302 -15.82 12.13 25.95
N ASP A 303 -16.47 11.16 25.27
CA ASP A 303 -15.89 10.29 24.26
C ASP A 303 -15.93 10.91 22.88
N TYR A 304 -14.81 10.88 22.15
CA TYR A 304 -14.75 11.24 20.75
C TYR A 304 -15.17 10.06 19.88
N ILE A 305 -16.31 10.19 19.24
CA ILE A 305 -16.94 9.08 18.48
C ILE A 305 -16.61 9.06 16.98
N GLY A 306 -15.82 10.03 16.49
CA GLY A 306 -15.59 10.16 15.04
C GLY A 306 -16.83 10.67 14.29
N GLY A 307 -16.70 10.84 12.98
CA GLY A 307 -17.75 11.36 12.10
C GLY A 307 -18.03 10.47 10.90
N ASN A 308 -19.08 10.82 10.16
CA ASN A 308 -19.45 10.13 8.92
C ASN A 308 -18.89 10.83 7.66
N PHE A 309 -18.34 12.02 7.84
CA PHE A 309 -17.76 12.82 6.78
C PHE A 309 -16.50 13.52 7.28
N LEU A 310 -15.44 13.51 6.50
CA LEU A 310 -14.20 14.23 6.74
C LEU A 310 -13.71 14.87 5.46
N THR A 311 -13.38 16.15 5.50
CA THR A 311 -12.66 16.82 4.43
C THR A 311 -11.47 17.58 4.98
N LEU A 312 -10.36 17.56 4.26
CA LEU A 312 -9.12 18.22 4.65
C LEU A 312 -8.42 18.77 3.40
N SER A 313 -8.03 20.04 3.45
CA SER A 313 -7.19 20.67 2.45
C SER A 313 -5.93 21.22 3.10
N LEU A 314 -4.78 20.90 2.52
CA LEU A 314 -3.47 21.27 3.04
C LEU A 314 -2.62 21.87 1.93
N ILE A 315 -1.90 22.94 2.28
CA ILE A 315 -0.86 23.52 1.45
C ILE A 315 0.48 23.30 2.16
N HIS A 316 1.41 22.68 1.47
CA HIS A 316 2.78 22.48 1.95
C HIS A 316 3.74 23.22 1.04
N ILE A 317 4.65 23.94 1.63
CA ILE A 317 5.82 24.51 0.95
C ILE A 317 7.02 23.80 1.58
N SER A 318 7.78 23.07 0.77
CA SER A 318 9.01 22.41 1.20
C SER A 318 10.19 23.04 0.50
N GLU A 319 11.13 23.49 1.29
CA GLU A 319 12.48 23.78 0.85
C GLU A 319 13.26 22.46 1.00
N PRO A 320 13.95 21.95 -0.03
CA PRO A 320 14.89 20.86 0.15
C PRO A 320 15.92 21.32 1.18
N THR A 321 15.93 20.69 2.33
CA THR A 321 16.94 20.96 3.35
C THR A 321 18.28 20.64 2.70
N ARG A 322 19.10 21.65 2.41
CA ARG A 322 20.51 21.43 2.11
C ARG A 322 21.05 20.73 3.33
N GLN A 323 21.47 19.49 3.18
CA GLN A 323 22.23 18.80 4.21
C GLN A 323 23.44 19.70 4.45
N ALA A 324 23.52 20.32 5.62
CA ALA A 324 24.69 21.08 5.99
C ALA A 324 25.89 20.13 5.83
N GLU A 325 26.78 20.45 4.93
CA GLU A 325 28.08 19.79 4.86
C GLU A 325 28.74 20.03 6.23
N ILE A 326 28.71 19.00 7.07
CA ILE A 326 29.52 18.99 8.28
C ILE A 326 30.95 18.81 7.79
N SER A 327 31.58 19.93 7.53
CA SER A 327 33.03 20.01 7.34
C SER A 327 33.67 19.64 8.66
N TYR A 328 34.19 18.43 8.76
CA TYR A 328 35.12 18.07 9.81
C TYR A 328 36.44 18.81 9.52
N ALA A 329 36.72 19.83 10.31
CA ALA A 329 38.02 20.43 10.42
C ALA A 329 38.91 19.59 11.34
#